data_7db1cb17d17d8c011f181becf2b7e203
#
_entry.id   7db1cb17d17d8c011f181becf2b7e203
#
_cell.length_a   1.000
_cell.length_b   1.000
_cell.length_c   1.000
_cell.angle_alpha   90.00
_cell.angle_beta   90.00
_cell.angle_gamma   90.00
#
_symmetry.space_group_name_H-M   'P 1'
#
loop_
_entity.id
_entity.type
_entity.pdbx_description
1 polymer ?
#
loop_
_entity_poly.entity_id
_entity_poly.type
_entity_poly.pdbx_seq_one_letter_code
_entity_poly.pdbx_strand_id
1 'polypeptide(L)'
;DLQILGGKLYKKISGEETAAVFIPADKKNPLSAGETAAGIALGIELGGYRFDKYFTKKPADSYPKLEKVEFLSETQIDDKEFADNRALANAVRYARDLCNEPANNLTPEIYAADIKRLDYLGIDVTVLDEAKLHDLGMDMLLSVAQGSVNSPRVAVLQWKGKKDAKEFDLGLVGKGVTFDSGGISLKPAANMGDMKGDM
;
A
#
# COMPACT_ATOMS: atom_id res chain seq x y z
N ASP A 1 -12.12 -15.80 8.94
CA ASP A 1 -11.55 -14.61 8.32
C ASP A 1 -11.51 -14.79 6.80
N LEU A 2 -12.34 -14.00 6.07
CA LEU A 2 -12.54 -14.12 4.62
C LEU A 2 -11.28 -13.76 3.84
N GLN A 3 -10.48 -12.82 4.32
CA GLN A 3 -9.23 -12.42 3.67
C GLN A 3 -8.20 -13.56 3.69
N ILE A 4 -8.07 -14.25 4.83
CA ILE A 4 -7.20 -15.43 4.93
C ILE A 4 -7.67 -16.52 3.97
N LEU A 5 -8.98 -16.74 3.89
CA LEU A 5 -9.57 -17.69 2.94
C LEU A 5 -9.24 -17.32 1.50
N GLY A 6 -9.43 -16.05 1.13
CA GLY A 6 -9.09 -15.52 -0.19
C GLY A 6 -7.63 -15.72 -0.56
N GLY A 7 -6.70 -15.40 0.36
CA GLY A 7 -5.27 -15.62 0.15
C GLY A 7 -4.88 -17.10 0.00
N LYS A 8 -5.54 -18.01 0.72
CA LYS A 8 -5.37 -19.46 0.53
C LYS A 8 -5.94 -19.94 -0.80
N LEU A 9 -7.08 -19.38 -1.22
CA LEU A 9 -7.71 -19.69 -2.50
C LEU A 9 -6.81 -19.25 -3.66
N TYR A 10 -6.27 -18.02 -3.60
CA TYR A 10 -5.34 -17.53 -4.61
C TYR A 10 -4.21 -18.51 -4.91
N LYS A 11 -3.59 -19.11 -3.89
CA LYS A 11 -2.51 -20.08 -4.07
C LYS A 11 -2.92 -21.32 -4.87
N LYS A 12 -4.22 -21.65 -4.87
CA LYS A 12 -4.75 -22.82 -5.60
C LYS A 12 -5.16 -22.49 -7.03
N ILE A 13 -5.63 -21.25 -7.26
CA ILE A 13 -6.19 -20.85 -8.56
C ILE A 13 -5.25 -20.00 -9.40
N SER A 14 -4.09 -19.59 -8.87
CA SER A 14 -3.16 -18.68 -9.56
C SER A 14 -2.57 -19.24 -10.85
N GLY A 15 -2.64 -20.56 -11.07
CA GLY A 15 -2.22 -21.23 -12.30
C GLY A 15 -3.29 -21.27 -13.41
N GLU A 16 -4.53 -20.93 -13.08
CA GLU A 16 -5.65 -20.91 -14.02
C GLU A 16 -5.83 -19.49 -14.58
N GLU A 17 -6.34 -19.34 -15.79
CA GLU A 17 -6.66 -18.02 -16.37
C GLU A 17 -7.93 -17.44 -15.75
N THR A 18 -8.91 -18.29 -15.47
CA THR A 18 -10.19 -17.89 -14.87
C THR A 18 -10.60 -18.86 -13.77
N ALA A 19 -11.25 -18.34 -12.75
CA ALA A 19 -11.81 -19.14 -11.68
C ALA A 19 -13.21 -18.66 -11.30
N ALA A 20 -14.10 -19.58 -10.90
CA ALA A 20 -15.39 -19.25 -10.34
C ALA A 20 -15.45 -19.64 -8.86
N VAL A 21 -15.98 -18.74 -8.03
CA VAL A 21 -16.16 -18.94 -6.59
C VAL A 21 -17.64 -18.87 -6.28
N PHE A 22 -18.22 -19.99 -5.85
CA PHE A 22 -19.61 -20.04 -5.44
C PHE A 22 -19.75 -19.68 -3.96
N ILE A 23 -20.62 -18.72 -3.65
CA ILE A 23 -21.00 -18.31 -2.30
C ILE A 23 -22.35 -18.90 -1.98
N PRO A 24 -22.42 -19.97 -1.16
CA PRO A 24 -23.69 -20.59 -0.82
C PRO A 24 -24.53 -19.67 0.08
N ALA A 25 -25.84 -19.77 -0.05
CA ALA A 25 -26.75 -19.13 0.88
C ALA A 25 -26.64 -19.80 2.26
N ASP A 26 -26.17 -19.06 3.24
CA ASP A 26 -26.12 -19.50 4.65
C ASP A 26 -26.88 -18.52 5.54
N LYS A 27 -28.06 -18.96 6.03
CA LYS A 27 -28.91 -18.16 6.94
C LYS A 27 -28.23 -17.86 8.30
N LYS A 28 -27.17 -18.57 8.64
CA LYS A 28 -26.40 -18.35 9.88
C LYS A 28 -25.26 -17.36 9.69
N ASN A 29 -24.89 -17.08 8.46
CA ASN A 29 -23.88 -16.07 8.16
C ASN A 29 -24.49 -14.66 8.33
N PRO A 30 -23.94 -13.81 9.20
CA PRO A 30 -24.45 -12.45 9.38
C PRO A 30 -24.15 -11.54 8.18
N LEU A 31 -23.21 -11.95 7.29
CA LEU A 31 -22.80 -11.19 6.11
C LEU A 31 -23.64 -11.58 4.90
N SER A 32 -23.91 -10.61 4.03
CA SER A 32 -24.50 -10.87 2.71
C SER A 32 -23.57 -11.71 1.84
N ALA A 33 -24.12 -12.26 0.74
CA ALA A 33 -23.28 -12.95 -0.24
C ALA A 33 -22.24 -12.01 -0.86
N GLY A 34 -22.60 -10.75 -1.09
CA GLY A 34 -21.70 -9.74 -1.63
C GLY A 34 -20.61 -9.34 -0.65
N GLU A 35 -20.92 -9.07 0.63
CA GLU A 35 -19.92 -8.81 1.66
C GLU A 35 -18.95 -10.00 1.82
N THR A 36 -19.46 -11.21 1.74
CA THR A 36 -18.66 -12.44 1.79
C THR A 36 -17.72 -12.53 0.57
N ALA A 37 -18.27 -12.32 -0.63
CA ALA A 37 -17.52 -12.32 -1.87
C ALA A 37 -16.45 -11.23 -1.89
N ALA A 38 -16.79 -10.00 -1.48
CA ALA A 38 -15.88 -8.87 -1.40
C ALA A 38 -14.72 -9.11 -0.42
N GLY A 39 -15.00 -9.72 0.74
CA GLY A 39 -13.96 -10.09 1.70
C GLY A 39 -13.00 -11.17 1.17
N ILE A 40 -13.52 -12.16 0.44
CA ILE A 40 -12.69 -13.18 -0.23
C ILE A 40 -11.88 -12.55 -1.38
N ALA A 41 -12.49 -11.69 -2.18
CA ALA A 41 -11.84 -10.98 -3.28
C ALA A 41 -10.65 -10.15 -2.79
N LEU A 42 -10.82 -9.40 -1.69
CA LEU A 42 -9.73 -8.68 -1.04
C LEU A 42 -8.56 -9.61 -0.70
N GLY A 43 -8.84 -10.77 -0.14
CA GLY A 43 -7.82 -11.77 0.19
C GLY A 43 -7.09 -12.31 -1.05
N ILE A 44 -7.82 -12.56 -2.15
CA ILE A 44 -7.24 -12.99 -3.44
C ILE A 44 -6.31 -11.89 -3.98
N GLU A 45 -6.77 -10.64 -4.00
CA GLU A 45 -5.97 -9.50 -4.48
C GLU A 45 -4.71 -9.26 -3.66
N LEU A 46 -4.81 -9.33 -2.33
CA LEU A 46 -3.65 -9.17 -1.44
C LEU A 46 -2.68 -10.35 -1.54
N GLY A 47 -3.20 -11.56 -1.78
CA GLY A 47 -2.40 -12.77 -2.01
C GLY A 47 -1.69 -12.77 -3.35
N GLY A 48 -2.26 -12.09 -4.35
CA GLY A 48 -1.71 -11.94 -5.69
C GLY A 48 -0.63 -10.86 -5.82
N TYR A 49 -0.36 -10.12 -4.76
CA TYR A 49 0.66 -9.07 -4.80
C TYR A 49 2.05 -9.61 -5.13
N ARG A 50 2.72 -8.93 -6.05
CA ARG A 50 4.12 -9.20 -6.44
C ARG A 50 4.84 -7.89 -6.69
N PHE A 51 6.08 -7.84 -6.26
CA PHE A 51 7.00 -6.77 -6.62
C PHE A 51 8.06 -7.33 -7.57
N ASP A 52 7.84 -7.20 -8.86
CA ASP A 52 8.69 -7.75 -9.93
C ASP A 52 9.17 -6.70 -10.94
N LYS A 53 9.00 -5.43 -10.59
CA LYS A 53 9.38 -4.24 -11.37
C LYS A 53 10.80 -4.32 -11.97
N TYR A 54 11.73 -4.95 -11.25
CA TYR A 54 13.14 -5.06 -11.64
C TYR A 54 13.52 -6.42 -12.19
N PHE A 55 12.57 -7.33 -12.38
CA PHE A 55 12.84 -8.66 -12.89
C PHE A 55 12.85 -8.67 -14.43
N THR A 56 14.05 -8.69 -15.02
CA THR A 56 14.22 -8.63 -16.48
C THR A 56 14.42 -10.00 -17.14
N LYS A 57 14.63 -11.07 -16.35
CA LYS A 57 15.02 -12.40 -16.86
C LYS A 57 14.12 -13.54 -16.38
N LYS A 58 12.95 -13.26 -15.78
CA LYS A 58 12.02 -14.31 -15.39
C LYS A 58 11.33 -14.91 -16.62
N PRO A 59 11.25 -16.25 -16.74
CA PRO A 59 10.45 -16.89 -17.76
C PRO A 59 8.97 -16.50 -17.65
N ALA A 60 8.29 -16.36 -18.77
CA ALA A 60 6.88 -15.97 -18.81
C ALA A 60 5.96 -16.94 -18.04
N ASP A 61 6.29 -18.24 -18.06
CA ASP A 61 5.57 -19.30 -17.36
C ASP A 61 5.72 -19.25 -15.82
N SER A 62 6.65 -18.45 -15.30
CA SER A 62 6.82 -18.22 -13.85
C SER A 62 5.84 -17.23 -13.25
N TYR A 63 5.02 -16.58 -14.09
CA TYR A 63 4.00 -15.62 -13.64
C TYR A 63 2.66 -16.31 -13.40
N PRO A 64 1.88 -15.86 -12.40
CA PRO A 64 0.49 -16.30 -12.25
C PRO A 64 -0.29 -16.02 -13.53
N LYS A 65 -1.20 -16.93 -13.89
CA LYS A 65 -2.05 -16.80 -15.07
C LYS A 65 -3.42 -16.21 -14.79
N LEU A 66 -3.77 -16.08 -13.50
CA LEU A 66 -5.12 -15.66 -13.09
C LEU A 66 -5.41 -14.23 -13.52
N GLU A 67 -6.36 -14.08 -14.43
CA GLU A 67 -6.84 -12.81 -14.95
C GLU A 67 -8.22 -12.45 -14.42
N LYS A 68 -9.06 -13.46 -14.15
CA LYS A 68 -10.46 -13.24 -13.78
C LYS A 68 -10.92 -14.19 -12.69
N VAL A 69 -11.65 -13.64 -11.71
CA VAL A 69 -12.40 -14.40 -10.72
C VAL A 69 -13.86 -13.96 -10.77
N GLU A 70 -14.77 -14.91 -11.00
CA GLU A 70 -16.22 -14.68 -10.97
C GLU A 70 -16.79 -15.17 -9.65
N PHE A 71 -17.59 -14.33 -8.99
CA PHE A 71 -18.34 -14.72 -7.80
C PHE A 71 -19.79 -15.04 -8.18
N LEU A 72 -20.22 -16.23 -7.85
CA LEU A 72 -21.56 -16.74 -8.12
C LEU A 72 -22.30 -16.93 -6.81
N SER A 73 -23.60 -16.61 -6.77
CA SER A 73 -24.46 -16.78 -5.60
C SER A 73 -25.91 -16.97 -6.03
N GLU A 74 -26.71 -17.58 -5.16
CA GLU A 74 -28.17 -17.66 -5.31
C GLU A 74 -28.86 -16.31 -5.12
N THR A 75 -28.20 -15.35 -4.45
CA THR A 75 -28.67 -13.99 -4.25
C THR A 75 -27.84 -13.02 -5.09
N GLN A 76 -28.44 -11.90 -5.45
CA GLN A 76 -27.73 -10.87 -6.21
C GLN A 76 -26.54 -10.32 -5.40
N ILE A 77 -25.40 -10.16 -6.07
CA ILE A 77 -24.21 -9.49 -5.57
C ILE A 77 -24.12 -8.12 -6.28
N ASP A 78 -24.01 -7.03 -5.50
CA ASP A 78 -23.84 -5.67 -6.06
C ASP A 78 -22.35 -5.35 -6.15
N ASP A 79 -21.91 -4.82 -7.28
CA ASP A 79 -20.52 -4.38 -7.50
C ASP A 79 -20.06 -3.32 -6.49
N LYS A 80 -20.96 -2.56 -5.90
CA LYS A 80 -20.66 -1.58 -4.86
C LYS A 80 -20.03 -2.20 -3.62
N GLU A 81 -20.38 -3.45 -3.30
CA GLU A 81 -19.83 -4.16 -2.14
C GLU A 81 -18.32 -4.42 -2.27
N PHE A 82 -17.79 -4.40 -3.51
CA PHE A 82 -16.37 -4.56 -3.78
C PHE A 82 -15.59 -3.24 -3.76
N ALA A 83 -16.24 -2.09 -3.84
CA ALA A 83 -15.58 -0.80 -4.06
C ALA A 83 -14.59 -0.44 -2.94
N ASP A 84 -15.02 -0.55 -1.68
CA ASP A 84 -14.18 -0.23 -0.51
C ASP A 84 -13.02 -1.22 -0.37
N ASN A 85 -13.27 -2.51 -0.58
CA ASN A 85 -12.25 -3.54 -0.51
C ASN A 85 -11.22 -3.40 -1.64
N ARG A 86 -11.64 -2.98 -2.83
CA ARG A 86 -10.74 -2.66 -3.95
C ARG A 86 -9.87 -1.45 -3.65
N ALA A 87 -10.45 -0.39 -3.08
CA ALA A 87 -9.70 0.78 -2.64
C ALA A 87 -8.65 0.40 -1.58
N LEU A 88 -9.03 -0.43 -0.60
CA LEU A 88 -8.12 -0.94 0.42
C LEU A 88 -7.00 -1.81 -0.20
N ALA A 89 -7.32 -2.73 -1.11
CA ALA A 89 -6.32 -3.55 -1.80
C ALA A 89 -5.30 -2.69 -2.54
N ASN A 90 -5.76 -1.66 -3.26
CA ASN A 90 -4.89 -0.74 -3.98
C ASN A 90 -3.98 0.05 -3.03
N ALA A 91 -4.52 0.55 -1.92
CA ALA A 91 -3.74 1.26 -0.91
C ALA A 91 -2.66 0.36 -0.27
N VAL A 92 -3.00 -0.89 0.06
CA VAL A 92 -2.04 -1.86 0.59
C VAL A 92 -0.97 -2.23 -0.43
N ARG A 93 -1.33 -2.40 -1.71
CA ARG A 93 -0.35 -2.64 -2.78
C ARG A 93 0.61 -1.45 -2.92
N TYR A 94 0.08 -0.24 -2.94
CA TYR A 94 0.88 0.98 -2.99
C TYR A 94 1.88 1.05 -1.83
N ALA A 95 1.44 0.81 -0.60
CA ALA A 95 2.32 0.78 0.56
C ALA A 95 3.40 -0.31 0.45
N ARG A 96 3.04 -1.51 -0.03
CA ARG A 96 3.99 -2.61 -0.25
C ARG A 96 5.01 -2.28 -1.35
N ASP A 97 4.59 -1.60 -2.41
CA ASP A 97 5.50 -1.15 -3.47
C ASP A 97 6.55 -0.19 -2.91
N LEU A 98 6.13 0.79 -2.11
CA LEU A 98 7.03 1.72 -1.44
C LEU A 98 8.05 0.99 -0.55
N CYS A 99 7.59 0.05 0.29
CA CYS A 99 8.47 -0.76 1.15
C CYS A 99 9.46 -1.64 0.36
N ASN A 100 9.11 -2.04 -0.86
CA ASN A 100 9.95 -2.89 -1.69
C ASN A 100 10.91 -2.10 -2.60
N GLU A 101 10.66 -0.81 -2.81
CA GLU A 101 11.54 0.03 -3.63
C GLU A 101 12.95 0.11 -3.04
N PRO A 102 14.00 -0.04 -3.88
CA PRO A 102 15.37 0.21 -3.45
C PRO A 102 15.60 1.68 -3.07
N ALA A 103 16.40 1.93 -2.05
CA ALA A 103 16.67 3.27 -1.53
C ALA A 103 17.30 4.25 -2.53
N ASN A 104 17.99 3.73 -3.53
CA ASN A 104 18.54 4.54 -4.62
C ASN A 104 17.44 5.04 -5.60
N ASN A 105 16.28 4.39 -5.61
CA ASN A 105 15.13 4.79 -6.41
C ASN A 105 14.07 5.53 -5.57
N LEU A 106 13.91 5.15 -4.31
CA LEU A 106 12.98 5.81 -3.39
C LEU A 106 13.77 6.72 -2.42
N THR A 107 14.24 7.86 -2.93
CA THR A 107 14.80 8.91 -2.08
C THR A 107 13.68 9.73 -1.42
N PRO A 108 13.95 10.51 -0.34
CA PRO A 108 12.92 11.35 0.30
C PRO A 108 12.23 12.29 -0.69
N GLU A 109 12.95 12.81 -1.66
CA GLU A 109 12.40 13.69 -2.69
C GLU A 109 11.44 12.96 -3.63
N ILE A 110 11.85 11.78 -4.12
CA ILE A 110 11.02 10.95 -5.01
C ILE A 110 9.79 10.46 -4.27
N TYR A 111 9.95 10.05 -3.00
CA TYR A 111 8.83 9.62 -2.16
C TYR A 111 7.83 10.77 -1.94
N ALA A 112 8.29 11.97 -1.61
CA ALA A 112 7.43 13.13 -1.45
C ALA A 112 6.72 13.53 -2.77
N ALA A 113 7.40 13.41 -3.90
CA ALA A 113 6.81 13.65 -5.23
C ALA A 113 5.73 12.61 -5.56
N ASP A 114 5.94 11.35 -5.16
CA ASP A 114 4.94 10.30 -5.36
C ASP A 114 3.72 10.51 -4.45
N ILE A 115 3.93 10.87 -3.18
CA ILE A 115 2.86 11.28 -2.25
C ILE A 115 2.07 12.47 -2.82
N LYS A 116 2.74 13.46 -3.43
CA LYS A 116 2.06 14.62 -4.02
C LYS A 116 1.05 14.23 -5.10
N ARG A 117 1.28 13.13 -5.80
CA ARG A 117 0.37 12.61 -6.81
C ARG A 117 -0.97 12.13 -6.24
N LEU A 118 -1.06 11.88 -4.92
CA LEU A 118 -2.32 11.49 -4.29
C LEU A 118 -3.37 12.62 -4.28
N ASP A 119 -2.99 13.84 -4.70
CA ASP A 119 -3.93 14.97 -4.86
C ASP A 119 -5.07 14.66 -5.86
N TYR A 120 -4.85 13.77 -6.83
CA TYR A 120 -5.90 13.32 -7.74
C TYR A 120 -7.07 12.59 -7.02
N LEU A 121 -6.84 12.09 -5.80
CA LEU A 121 -7.88 11.50 -4.95
C LEU A 121 -8.68 12.54 -4.14
N GLY A 122 -8.41 13.82 -4.32
CA GLY A 122 -9.04 14.90 -3.55
C GLY A 122 -8.39 15.15 -2.18
N ILE A 123 -7.16 14.69 -1.99
CA ILE A 123 -6.35 14.95 -0.80
C ILE A 123 -5.54 16.23 -1.04
N ASP A 124 -5.61 17.20 -0.13
CA ASP A 124 -4.70 18.35 -0.18
C ASP A 124 -3.31 17.93 0.28
N VAL A 125 -2.33 17.95 -0.62
CA VAL A 125 -0.95 17.55 -0.31
C VAL A 125 -0.01 18.75 -0.38
N THR A 126 0.65 19.05 0.74
CA THR A 126 1.71 20.06 0.84
C THR A 126 3.03 19.37 1.14
N VAL A 127 4.07 19.66 0.36
CA VAL A 127 5.42 19.16 0.58
C VAL A 127 6.30 20.30 1.07
N LEU A 128 6.96 20.10 2.21
CA LEU A 128 7.94 21.03 2.78
C LEU A 128 9.35 20.53 2.41
N ASP A 129 10.13 21.40 1.84
CA ASP A 129 11.54 21.18 1.56
C ASP A 129 12.44 21.53 2.77
N GLU A 130 13.73 21.29 2.64
CA GLU A 130 14.71 21.52 3.68
C GLU A 130 14.75 22.99 4.15
N ALA A 131 14.66 23.95 3.22
CA ALA A 131 14.64 25.37 3.56
C ALA A 131 13.42 25.71 4.42
N LYS A 132 12.26 25.20 4.07
CA LYS A 132 11.02 25.40 4.85
C LYS A 132 11.07 24.71 6.21
N LEU A 133 11.74 23.57 6.31
CA LEU A 133 11.93 22.86 7.58
C LEU A 133 12.85 23.68 8.53
N HIS A 134 13.89 24.33 7.99
CA HIS A 134 14.71 25.27 8.76
C HIS A 134 13.91 26.46 9.26
N ASP A 135 13.10 27.10 8.41
CA ASP A 135 12.23 28.22 8.78
C ASP A 135 11.26 27.86 9.92
N LEU A 136 10.82 26.60 9.97
CA LEU A 136 9.90 26.08 10.98
C LEU A 136 10.60 25.58 12.26
N GLY A 137 11.95 25.63 12.32
CA GLY A 137 12.73 25.16 13.46
C GLY A 137 12.66 23.64 13.66
N MET A 138 12.50 22.85 12.58
CA MET A 138 12.40 21.39 12.64
C MET A 138 13.78 20.72 12.70
N ASP A 139 14.67 21.21 13.58
CA ASP A 139 16.09 20.83 13.64
C ASP A 139 16.32 19.35 13.95
N MET A 140 15.46 18.75 14.78
CA MET A 140 15.55 17.32 15.08
C MET A 140 15.31 16.44 13.84
N LEU A 141 14.40 16.84 12.97
CA LEU A 141 14.18 16.16 11.69
C LEU A 141 15.39 16.34 10.76
N LEU A 142 15.88 17.56 10.67
CA LEU A 142 17.04 17.90 9.85
C LEU A 142 18.30 17.16 10.30
N SER A 143 18.49 16.99 11.62
CA SER A 143 19.64 16.25 12.17
C SER A 143 19.65 14.76 11.75
N VAL A 144 18.49 14.14 11.60
CA VAL A 144 18.38 12.74 11.14
C VAL A 144 18.85 12.59 9.69
N ALA A 145 18.62 13.59 8.86
CA ALA A 145 18.99 13.57 7.45
C ALA A 145 20.40 14.11 7.16
N GLN A 146 21.09 14.68 8.15
CA GLN A 146 22.34 15.41 7.97
C GLN A 146 23.46 14.60 7.30
N GLY A 147 23.47 13.28 7.48
CA GLY A 147 24.47 12.39 6.87
C GLY A 147 24.09 11.92 5.44
N SER A 148 22.94 12.31 4.93
CA SER A 148 22.46 11.91 3.61
C SER A 148 22.79 12.96 2.55
N VAL A 149 23.08 12.51 1.32
CA VAL A 149 23.17 13.40 0.14
C VAL A 149 21.77 13.80 -0.37
N ASN A 150 20.72 13.12 0.09
CA ASN A 150 19.34 13.39 -0.29
C ASN A 150 18.66 14.24 0.79
N SER A 151 18.19 15.41 0.42
CA SER A 151 17.53 16.32 1.35
C SER A 151 16.20 15.77 1.88
N PRO A 152 15.90 15.98 3.18
CA PRO A 152 14.66 15.53 3.78
C PRO A 152 13.44 16.27 3.23
N ARG A 153 12.28 15.65 3.38
CA ARG A 153 10.97 16.23 3.05
C ARG A 153 9.97 15.93 4.16
N VAL A 154 8.99 16.83 4.30
CA VAL A 154 7.78 16.54 5.07
C VAL A 154 6.60 16.68 4.12
N ALA A 155 5.78 15.64 4.04
CA ALA A 155 4.53 15.66 3.30
C ALA A 155 3.37 15.75 4.29
N VAL A 156 2.53 16.77 4.12
CA VAL A 156 1.30 16.97 4.88
C VAL A 156 0.13 16.66 3.98
N LEU A 157 -0.65 15.64 4.35
CA LEU A 157 -1.83 15.20 3.61
C LEU A 157 -3.07 15.56 4.43
N GLN A 158 -4.04 16.22 3.81
CA GLN A 158 -5.29 16.63 4.46
C GLN A 158 -6.48 16.07 3.69
N TRP A 159 -7.23 15.20 4.32
CA TRP A 159 -8.51 14.71 3.82
C TRP A 159 -9.67 15.46 4.49
N LYS A 160 -10.40 16.27 3.73
CA LYS A 160 -11.52 17.09 4.22
C LYS A 160 -12.84 16.41 3.88
N GLY A 161 -13.10 15.29 4.53
CA GLY A 161 -14.34 14.52 4.30
C GLY A 161 -15.62 15.20 4.77
N LYS A 162 -15.53 16.13 5.75
CA LYS A 162 -16.64 16.95 6.23
C LYS A 162 -16.53 18.36 5.64
N LYS A 163 -17.56 18.80 4.93
CA LYS A 163 -17.58 20.03 4.13
C LYS A 163 -17.28 21.32 4.92
N ASP A 164 -17.67 21.37 6.18
CA ASP A 164 -17.58 22.58 7.04
C ASP A 164 -16.76 22.34 8.32
N ALA A 165 -15.95 21.28 8.37
CA ALA A 165 -15.12 20.99 9.52
C ALA A 165 -14.02 22.04 9.68
N LYS A 166 -13.95 22.65 10.87
CA LYS A 166 -12.88 23.59 11.24
C LYS A 166 -11.64 22.89 11.78
N GLU A 167 -11.78 21.63 12.20
CA GLU A 167 -10.75 20.83 12.85
C GLU A 167 -10.74 19.43 12.24
N PHE A 168 -9.62 18.74 12.40
CA PHE A 168 -9.47 17.35 12.01
C PHE A 168 -9.82 16.43 13.18
N ASP A 169 -10.59 15.38 12.94
CA ASP A 169 -10.94 14.39 13.97
C ASP A 169 -9.75 13.47 14.31
N LEU A 170 -8.81 13.29 13.38
CA LEU A 170 -7.66 12.40 13.52
C LEU A 170 -6.42 12.96 12.84
N GLY A 171 -5.29 12.89 13.53
CA GLY A 171 -3.97 13.17 13.00
C GLY A 171 -3.11 11.89 13.03
N LEU A 172 -2.51 11.53 11.91
CA LEU A 172 -1.56 10.44 11.81
C LEU A 172 -0.18 11.01 11.53
N VAL A 173 0.84 10.53 12.26
CA VAL A 173 2.23 10.95 12.09
C VAL A 173 3.06 9.71 11.78
N GLY A 174 3.77 9.72 10.67
CA GLY A 174 4.65 8.64 10.24
C GLY A 174 6.08 9.14 10.03
N LYS A 175 7.06 8.33 10.38
CA LYS A 175 8.47 8.55 10.05
C LYS A 175 8.82 7.74 8.79
N GLY A 176 8.82 8.39 7.63
CA GLY A 176 9.11 7.78 6.34
C GLY A 176 10.61 7.64 6.10
N VAL A 177 11.25 6.70 6.76
CA VAL A 177 12.68 6.43 6.56
C VAL A 177 12.87 5.57 5.32
N THR A 178 13.41 6.14 4.25
CA THR A 178 13.61 5.42 2.99
C THR A 178 14.71 4.36 3.07
N PHE A 179 15.71 4.56 3.95
CA PHE A 179 16.74 3.56 4.27
C PHE A 179 17.49 3.94 5.54
N ASP A 180 17.58 3.02 6.50
CA ASP A 180 18.34 3.21 7.73
C ASP A 180 19.67 2.45 7.72
N SER A 181 20.75 3.14 7.35
CA SER A 181 22.09 2.58 7.39
C SER A 181 22.72 2.54 8.80
N GLY A 182 22.08 3.17 9.79
CA GLY A 182 22.59 3.34 11.14
C GLY A 182 23.38 4.64 11.36
N GLY A 183 23.71 5.39 10.32
CA GLY A 183 24.47 6.64 10.40
C GLY A 183 25.91 6.42 10.91
N ILE A 184 26.34 7.18 11.93
CA ILE A 184 27.68 7.02 12.56
C ILE A 184 27.85 5.61 13.14
N SER A 185 26.79 5.03 13.71
CA SER A 185 26.76 3.63 14.16
C SER A 185 26.31 2.74 13.00
N LEU A 186 27.15 2.62 11.99
CA LEU A 186 26.84 1.88 10.76
C LEU A 186 26.44 0.43 11.07
N LYS A 187 25.30 0.00 10.56
CA LYS A 187 24.81 -1.37 10.70
C LYS A 187 25.72 -2.36 9.97
N PRO A 188 25.85 -3.63 10.44
CA PRO A 188 26.51 -4.69 9.69
C PRO A 188 25.91 -4.90 8.31
N ALA A 189 26.72 -5.30 7.32
CA ALA A 189 26.24 -5.54 5.96
C ALA A 189 25.20 -6.68 5.86
N ALA A 190 25.25 -7.65 6.78
CA ALA A 190 24.29 -8.74 6.85
C ALA A 190 22.87 -8.19 7.13
N ASN A 191 21.94 -8.48 6.23
CA ASN A 191 20.53 -8.06 6.27
C ASN A 191 20.32 -6.53 6.20
N MET A 192 21.36 -5.72 5.94
CA MET A 192 21.20 -4.26 5.81
C MET A 192 20.22 -3.90 4.67
N GLY A 193 20.13 -4.72 3.63
CA GLY A 193 19.18 -4.51 2.53
C GLY A 193 17.71 -4.47 2.96
N ASP A 194 17.36 -5.07 4.10
CA ASP A 194 16.00 -5.09 4.65
C ASP A 194 15.60 -3.74 5.27
N MET A 195 16.57 -2.85 5.51
CA MET A 195 16.35 -1.52 6.10
C MET A 195 15.61 -0.55 5.17
N LYS A 196 15.34 -0.93 3.94
CA LYS A 196 14.38 -0.25 3.06
C LYS A 196 12.94 -0.35 3.58
N GLY A 197 12.64 -1.33 4.42
CA GLY A 197 11.35 -1.55 5.03
C GLY A 197 11.09 -0.75 6.32
N ASP A 198 12.01 0.13 6.74
CA ASP A 198 11.86 0.97 7.94
C ASP A 198 10.86 2.13 7.76
N MET A 199 10.30 2.25 6.57
CA MET A 199 9.37 3.29 6.15
C MET A 199 7.97 3.11 6.74
#